data_b25f07c7223d8229cdc552846e7f2eae
#
_entry.id   b25f07c7223d8229cdc552846e7f2eae
#
_cell.length_a   1.000
_cell.length_b   1.000
_cell.length_c   1.000
_cell.angle_alpha   90.00
_cell.angle_beta   90.00
_cell.angle_gamma   90.00
#
_symmetry.space_group_name_H-M   'P 1'
#
loop_
_entity.id
_entity.type
_entity.pdbx_description
1 polymer ?
#
loop_
_entity_poly.entity_id
_entity_poly.type
_entity_poly.pdbx_seq_one_letter_code
_entity_poly.pdbx_strand_id
1 'polypeptide(L)'
;RFDVMSKRLGSRLREHAQETFPPDAQKGLRRFAMREAAELLRINQNTFRHHVSNLEGFPEGILEGGNRRSFSAEEMVEAQRVLLETGRIKPEEHPHRRSGEACQVLTIFNLKGGSAKTSTVAHVGQLLGLRGYRVLLIDLDSQASLTNLFGVTPELDPDMPTSYDL
;
A
#
# COMPACT_ATOMS: atom_id res chain seq x y z
N ARG A 1 -23.56 37.34 -4.13
CA ARG A 1 -22.32 37.70 -4.87
C ARG A 1 -21.10 36.89 -4.33
N PHE A 2 -20.94 36.78 -3.01
CA PHE A 2 -19.87 35.99 -2.37
C PHE A 2 -19.97 34.49 -2.66
N ASP A 3 -21.17 33.92 -2.65
CA ASP A 3 -21.42 32.49 -2.87
C ASP A 3 -21.04 32.03 -4.29
N VAL A 4 -21.34 32.87 -5.30
CA VAL A 4 -20.96 32.63 -6.70
C VAL A 4 -19.43 32.72 -6.90
N MET A 5 -18.79 33.61 -6.19
CA MET A 5 -17.33 33.79 -6.25
C MET A 5 -16.61 32.64 -5.56
N SER A 6 -17.11 32.17 -4.42
CA SER A 6 -16.60 31.00 -3.70
C SER A 6 -16.70 29.74 -4.55
N LYS A 7 -17.83 29.48 -5.19
CA LYS A 7 -18.03 28.33 -6.10
C LYS A 7 -17.10 28.38 -7.32
N ARG A 8 -16.91 29.56 -7.93
CA ARG A 8 -15.97 29.73 -9.06
C ARG A 8 -14.51 29.56 -8.65
N LEU A 9 -14.14 30.03 -7.47
CA LEU A 9 -12.77 29.84 -6.97
C LEU A 9 -12.53 28.37 -6.66
N GLY A 10 -13.49 27.70 -6.02
CA GLY A 10 -13.44 26.27 -5.72
C GLY A 10 -13.32 25.40 -6.97
N SER A 11 -14.08 25.72 -8.05
CA SER A 11 -13.96 24.95 -9.32
C SER A 11 -12.59 25.16 -9.98
N ARG A 12 -12.07 26.38 -10.01
CA ARG A 12 -10.74 26.67 -10.58
C ARG A 12 -9.59 26.04 -9.78
N LEU A 13 -9.71 26.01 -8.47
CA LEU A 13 -8.73 25.33 -7.61
C LEU A 13 -8.75 23.82 -7.84
N ARG A 14 -9.93 23.22 -8.04
CA ARG A 14 -10.05 21.80 -8.38
C ARG A 14 -9.46 21.48 -9.76
N GLU A 15 -9.80 22.27 -10.78
CA GLU A 15 -9.22 22.13 -12.13
C GLU A 15 -7.70 22.23 -12.08
N HIS A 16 -7.17 23.24 -11.39
CA HIS A 16 -5.72 23.41 -11.25
C HIS A 16 -5.06 22.30 -10.44
N ALA A 17 -5.71 21.78 -9.41
CA ALA A 17 -5.22 20.65 -8.64
C ALA A 17 -5.23 19.38 -9.49
N GLN A 18 -6.25 19.12 -10.30
CA GLN A 18 -6.33 17.98 -11.22
C GLN A 18 -5.30 18.07 -12.34
N GLU A 19 -5.00 19.27 -12.85
CA GLU A 19 -3.93 19.48 -13.84
C GLU A 19 -2.53 19.30 -13.24
N THR A 20 -2.33 19.75 -12.00
CA THR A 20 -1.04 19.67 -11.31
C THR A 20 -0.77 18.28 -10.74
N PHE A 21 -1.82 17.60 -10.30
CA PHE A 21 -1.80 16.24 -9.73
C PHE A 21 -2.85 15.40 -10.43
N PRO A 22 -2.60 14.97 -11.69
CA PRO A 22 -3.55 14.16 -12.41
C PRO A 22 -3.87 12.87 -11.64
N PRO A 23 -5.14 12.39 -11.67
CA PRO A 23 -5.57 11.19 -10.96
C PRO A 23 -4.71 9.95 -11.30
N ASP A 24 -4.16 9.93 -12.51
CA ASP A 24 -3.28 8.86 -13.00
C ASP A 24 -1.84 8.96 -12.47
N ALA A 25 -1.46 10.06 -11.84
CA ALA A 25 -0.19 10.22 -11.13
C ALA A 25 -0.20 9.52 -9.76
N GLN A 26 -0.86 8.37 -9.67
CA GLN A 26 -0.81 7.54 -8.46
C GLN A 26 0.65 7.22 -8.16
N LYS A 27 1.09 7.59 -6.96
CA LYS A 27 2.37 7.17 -6.42
C LYS A 27 2.32 5.66 -6.19
N GLY A 28 2.55 4.89 -7.23
CA GLY A 28 2.68 3.44 -7.10
C GLY A 28 3.84 3.11 -6.15
N LEU A 29 3.70 2.02 -5.41
CA LEU A 29 4.82 1.46 -4.68
C LEU A 29 5.96 1.15 -5.66
N ARG A 30 7.19 1.39 -5.24
CA ARG A 30 8.37 1.00 -6.04
C ARG A 30 8.34 -0.50 -6.31
N ARG A 31 8.95 -0.91 -7.38
CA ARG A 31 9.15 -2.33 -7.65
C ARG A 31 10.30 -2.87 -6.80
N PHE A 32 10.26 -4.16 -6.51
CA PHE A 32 11.23 -4.87 -5.68
C PHE A 32 12.17 -5.68 -6.56
N ALA A 33 13.48 -5.53 -6.37
CA ALA A 33 14.46 -6.38 -7.02
C ALA A 33 14.33 -7.83 -6.53
N MET A 34 14.78 -8.80 -7.33
CA MET A 34 14.70 -10.23 -7.01
C MET A 34 15.25 -10.59 -5.62
N ARG A 35 16.34 -9.94 -5.21
CA ARG A 35 16.92 -10.14 -3.87
C ARG A 35 15.98 -9.66 -2.77
N GLU A 36 15.47 -8.44 -2.90
CA GLU A 36 14.53 -7.84 -1.95
C GLU A 36 13.23 -8.65 -1.86
N ALA A 37 12.72 -9.11 -3.03
CA ALA A 37 11.55 -9.97 -3.09
C ALA A 37 11.75 -11.28 -2.32
N ALA A 38 12.87 -11.94 -2.50
CA ALA A 38 13.23 -13.15 -1.77
C ALA A 38 13.35 -12.91 -0.26
N GLU A 39 13.99 -11.81 0.16
CA GLU A 39 14.12 -11.40 1.56
C GLU A 39 12.75 -11.12 2.22
N LEU A 40 11.85 -10.44 1.52
CA LEU A 40 10.48 -10.17 2.00
C LEU A 40 9.69 -11.46 2.20
N LEU A 41 9.84 -12.41 1.28
CA LEU A 41 9.19 -13.74 1.35
C LEU A 41 9.92 -14.72 2.26
N ARG A 42 11.06 -14.33 2.84
CA ARG A 42 11.92 -15.16 3.71
C ARG A 42 12.37 -16.45 3.07
N ILE A 43 12.59 -16.44 1.76
CA ILE A 43 13.13 -17.57 1.03
C ILE A 43 14.50 -17.23 0.41
N ASN A 44 15.27 -18.26 0.08
CA ASN A 44 16.57 -18.07 -0.58
C ASN A 44 16.36 -17.49 -1.99
N GLN A 45 17.23 -16.57 -2.42
CA GLN A 45 17.15 -15.93 -3.74
C GLN A 45 17.21 -16.94 -4.90
N ASN A 46 18.00 -18.02 -4.77
CA ASN A 46 18.06 -19.05 -5.80
C ASN A 46 16.76 -19.85 -5.87
N THR A 47 16.15 -20.13 -4.71
CA THR A 47 14.82 -20.76 -4.62
C THR A 47 13.76 -19.86 -5.25
N PHE A 48 13.78 -18.55 -4.94
CA PHE A 48 12.88 -17.59 -5.56
C PHE A 48 13.04 -17.58 -7.09
N ARG A 49 14.27 -17.50 -7.60
CA ARG A 49 14.55 -17.56 -9.04
C ARG A 49 14.03 -18.86 -9.67
N HIS A 50 14.22 -19.98 -9.00
CA HIS A 50 13.70 -21.27 -9.47
C HIS A 50 12.17 -21.28 -9.55
N HIS A 51 11.47 -20.68 -8.56
CA HIS A 51 10.01 -20.56 -8.58
C HIS A 51 9.53 -19.68 -9.73
N VAL A 52 10.16 -18.52 -9.94
CA VAL A 52 9.84 -17.63 -11.07
C VAL A 52 9.91 -18.34 -12.42
N SER A 53 10.83 -19.30 -12.57
CA SER A 53 11.03 -20.00 -13.85
C SER A 53 10.21 -21.28 -14.00
N ASN A 54 9.81 -21.93 -12.90
CA ASN A 54 9.31 -23.31 -12.95
C ASN A 54 8.02 -23.57 -12.17
N LEU A 55 7.56 -22.61 -11.36
CA LEU A 55 6.35 -22.81 -10.56
C LEU A 55 5.15 -22.19 -11.27
N GLU A 56 4.19 -23.03 -11.61
CA GLU A 56 2.95 -22.60 -12.26
C GLU A 56 2.19 -21.60 -11.42
N GLY A 57 1.71 -20.51 -12.06
CA GLY A 57 1.00 -19.42 -11.39
C GLY A 57 1.88 -18.46 -10.56
N PHE A 58 3.19 -18.71 -10.49
CA PHE A 58 4.09 -17.81 -9.80
C PHE A 58 4.39 -16.57 -10.64
N PRO A 59 4.37 -15.34 -10.06
CA PRO A 59 4.58 -14.12 -10.84
C PRO A 59 5.96 -14.09 -11.51
N GLU A 60 5.97 -13.70 -12.78
CA GLU A 60 7.21 -13.63 -13.55
C GLU A 60 7.99 -12.34 -13.29
N GLY A 61 7.32 -11.29 -12.84
CA GLY A 61 7.90 -9.96 -12.74
C GLY A 61 8.20 -9.34 -14.12
N ILE A 62 8.75 -8.15 -14.12
CA ILE A 62 9.14 -7.41 -15.32
C ILE A 62 10.67 -7.39 -15.45
N LEU A 63 11.18 -7.64 -16.65
CA LEU A 63 12.59 -7.44 -16.98
C LEU A 63 12.84 -5.96 -17.26
N GLU A 64 13.62 -5.33 -16.41
CA GLU A 64 14.14 -3.99 -16.62
C GLU A 64 15.49 -4.02 -17.33
N GLY A 65 15.93 -2.89 -17.85
CA GLY A 65 17.19 -2.79 -18.61
C GLY A 65 18.37 -3.52 -17.94
N GLY A 66 19.10 -4.32 -18.70
CA GLY A 66 20.25 -5.09 -18.21
C GLY A 66 19.92 -6.42 -17.53
N ASN A 67 18.82 -7.06 -17.89
CA ASN A 67 18.42 -8.39 -17.39
C ASN A 67 18.08 -8.43 -15.88
N ARG A 68 17.71 -7.29 -15.31
CA ARG A 68 17.26 -7.19 -13.92
C ARG A 68 15.76 -7.39 -13.85
N ARG A 69 15.33 -8.36 -13.08
CA ARG A 69 13.92 -8.65 -12.87
C ARG A 69 13.42 -7.95 -11.61
N SER A 70 12.26 -7.29 -11.71
CA SER A 70 11.61 -6.59 -10.60
C SER A 70 10.15 -7.01 -10.47
N PHE A 71 9.60 -6.87 -9.27
CA PHE A 71 8.26 -7.32 -8.88
C PHE A 71 7.47 -6.17 -8.27
N SER A 72 6.19 -6.05 -8.59
CA SER A 72 5.29 -5.11 -7.93
C SER A 72 4.86 -5.64 -6.55
N ALA A 73 4.17 -4.79 -5.78
CA ALA A 73 3.60 -5.20 -4.49
C ALA A 73 2.51 -6.27 -4.67
N GLU A 74 1.69 -6.15 -5.71
CA GLU A 74 0.65 -7.11 -6.05
C GLU A 74 1.27 -8.47 -6.42
N GLU A 75 2.32 -8.46 -7.22
CA GLU A 75 3.09 -9.66 -7.58
C GLU A 75 3.72 -10.31 -6.34
N MET A 76 4.12 -9.53 -5.34
CA MET A 76 4.63 -10.07 -4.06
C MET A 76 3.55 -10.77 -3.24
N VAL A 77 2.34 -10.20 -3.18
CA VAL A 77 1.19 -10.81 -2.51
C VAL A 77 0.78 -12.11 -3.23
N GLU A 78 0.75 -12.10 -4.55
CA GLU A 78 0.45 -13.28 -5.37
C GLU A 78 1.50 -14.38 -5.19
N ALA A 79 2.78 -14.04 -5.18
CA ALA A 79 3.86 -14.99 -4.89
C ALA A 79 3.67 -15.68 -3.53
N GLN A 80 3.29 -14.92 -2.50
CA GLN A 80 2.99 -15.49 -1.18
C GLN A 80 1.82 -16.47 -1.24
N ARG A 81 0.74 -16.11 -1.94
CA ARG A 81 -0.43 -16.96 -2.12
C ARG A 81 -0.05 -18.30 -2.77
N VAL A 82 0.67 -18.25 -3.87
CA VAL A 82 1.11 -19.46 -4.61
C VAL A 82 2.03 -20.34 -3.76
N LEU A 83 2.96 -19.73 -3.00
CA LEU A 83 3.85 -20.49 -2.11
C LEU A 83 3.09 -21.21 -0.98
N LEU A 84 2.03 -20.59 -0.45
CA LEU A 84 1.16 -21.19 0.56
C LEU A 84 0.33 -22.34 -0.03
N GLU A 85 -0.34 -22.11 -1.16
CA GLU A 85 -1.20 -23.09 -1.83
C GLU A 85 -0.41 -24.32 -2.29
N THR A 86 0.83 -24.13 -2.73
CA THR A 86 1.72 -25.22 -3.14
C THR A 86 2.50 -25.86 -1.99
N GLY A 87 2.27 -25.44 -0.73
CA GLY A 87 2.92 -25.97 0.46
C GLY A 87 4.44 -25.71 0.52
N ARG A 88 4.92 -24.70 -0.20
CA ARG A 88 6.35 -24.30 -0.22
C ARG A 88 6.74 -23.49 1.00
N ILE A 89 5.78 -22.81 1.61
CA ILE A 89 5.88 -22.18 2.93
C ILE A 89 4.77 -22.71 3.81
N LYS A 90 5.06 -22.86 5.10
CA LYS A 90 4.08 -23.37 6.05
C LYS A 90 3.11 -22.26 6.45
N PRO A 91 1.80 -22.54 6.62
CA PRO A 91 0.85 -21.54 7.10
C PRO A 91 1.26 -20.89 8.41
N GLU A 92 1.93 -21.63 9.31
CA GLU A 92 2.40 -21.10 10.61
C GLU A 92 3.55 -20.09 10.45
N GLU A 93 4.30 -20.19 9.38
CA GLU A 93 5.42 -19.29 9.05
C GLU A 93 4.96 -18.04 8.29
N HIS A 94 3.73 -18.07 7.75
CA HIS A 94 3.16 -16.94 7.05
C HIS A 94 2.48 -15.99 8.03
N PRO A 95 2.84 -14.71 8.04
CA PRO A 95 2.23 -13.72 8.91
C PRO A 95 0.84 -13.35 8.40
N HIS A 96 -0.18 -14.07 8.81
CA HIS A 96 -1.58 -13.78 8.52
C HIS A 96 -2.44 -14.04 9.76
N ARG A 97 -3.60 -13.45 9.81
CA ARG A 97 -4.58 -13.70 10.86
C ARG A 97 -5.13 -15.12 10.73
N ARG A 98 -5.05 -15.91 11.80
CA ARG A 98 -5.61 -17.25 11.85
C ARG A 98 -7.11 -17.22 12.15
N SER A 99 -7.80 -18.30 11.77
CA SER A 99 -9.22 -18.46 12.14
C SER A 99 -9.38 -18.41 13.66
N GLY A 100 -10.32 -17.57 14.14
CA GLY A 100 -10.56 -17.38 15.56
C GLY A 100 -9.70 -16.31 16.26
N GLU A 101 -8.66 -15.79 15.63
CA GLU A 101 -7.90 -14.65 16.17
C GLU A 101 -8.68 -13.34 16.03
N ALA A 102 -8.63 -12.51 17.08
CA ALA A 102 -9.21 -11.16 17.01
C ALA A 102 -8.44 -10.25 16.05
N CYS A 103 -9.15 -9.29 15.45
CA CYS A 103 -8.49 -8.24 14.69
C CYS A 103 -7.57 -7.44 15.61
N GLN A 104 -6.31 -7.26 15.20
CA GLN A 104 -5.36 -6.43 15.95
C GLN A 104 -5.59 -4.96 15.59
N VAL A 105 -5.76 -4.13 16.60
CA VAL A 105 -5.87 -2.67 16.46
C VAL A 105 -4.61 -2.03 17.00
N LEU A 106 -3.89 -1.31 16.17
CA LEU A 106 -2.68 -0.57 16.52
C LEU A 106 -2.98 0.93 16.49
N THR A 107 -2.83 1.60 17.61
CA THR A 107 -3.02 3.05 17.72
C THR A 107 -1.69 3.74 17.90
N ILE A 108 -1.37 4.68 17.02
CA ILE A 108 -0.18 5.54 17.10
C ILE A 108 -0.63 6.92 17.58
N PHE A 109 -0.30 7.23 18.82
CA PHE A 109 -0.72 8.45 19.50
C PHE A 109 0.46 9.22 20.09
N ASN A 110 0.48 10.53 19.92
CA ASN A 110 1.41 11.44 20.59
C ASN A 110 0.84 12.87 20.51
N LEU A 111 0.86 13.60 21.60
CA LEU A 111 0.40 14.99 21.66
C LEU A 111 1.35 15.97 20.98
N LYS A 112 2.62 15.63 20.85
CA LYS A 112 3.62 16.51 20.24
C LYS A 112 3.48 16.51 18.72
N GLY A 113 3.36 17.69 18.13
CA GLY A 113 3.47 17.89 16.69
C GLY A 113 4.85 17.46 16.17
N GLY A 114 4.94 16.97 14.95
CA GLY A 114 6.21 16.51 14.35
C GLY A 114 6.83 15.26 14.96
N SER A 115 6.08 14.50 15.77
CA SER A 115 6.55 13.24 16.40
C SER A 115 6.52 12.01 15.46
N ALA A 116 6.47 12.22 14.17
CA ALA A 116 6.47 11.19 13.13
C ALA A 116 5.28 10.18 13.19
N LYS A 117 4.14 10.53 13.80
CA LYS A 117 2.95 9.67 13.89
C LYS A 117 2.50 9.15 12.52
N THR A 118 2.21 10.07 11.61
CA THR A 118 1.74 9.79 10.24
C THR A 118 2.73 8.91 9.48
N SER A 119 4.02 9.28 9.53
CA SER A 119 5.07 8.49 8.87
C SER A 119 5.18 7.08 9.46
N THR A 120 5.06 6.94 10.77
CA THR A 120 5.10 5.62 11.43
C THR A 120 3.92 4.76 11.00
N VAL A 121 2.69 5.30 11.00
CA VAL A 121 1.49 4.57 10.56
C VAL A 121 1.64 4.13 9.10
N ALA A 122 2.08 5.04 8.22
CA ALA A 122 2.26 4.74 6.81
C ALA A 122 3.27 3.61 6.58
N HIS A 123 4.45 3.69 7.21
CA HIS A 123 5.48 2.65 7.03
C HIS A 123 5.09 1.31 7.63
N VAL A 124 4.47 1.29 8.81
CA VAL A 124 3.99 0.07 9.44
C VAL A 124 2.88 -0.57 8.59
N GLY A 125 1.92 0.24 8.12
CA GLY A 125 0.83 -0.24 7.27
C GLY A 125 1.34 -0.84 5.96
N GLN A 126 2.25 -0.17 5.27
CA GLN A 126 2.88 -0.67 4.05
C GLN A 126 3.67 -1.96 4.30
N LEU A 127 4.47 -2.01 5.37
CA LEU A 127 5.24 -3.21 5.72
C LEU A 127 4.33 -4.41 6.01
N LEU A 128 3.25 -4.20 6.74
CA LEU A 128 2.29 -5.27 7.03
C LEU A 128 1.58 -5.74 5.76
N GLY A 129 1.18 -4.81 4.87
CA GLY A 129 0.61 -5.15 3.57
C GLY A 129 1.55 -6.00 2.71
N LEU A 130 2.83 -5.59 2.61
CA LEU A 130 3.86 -6.35 1.90
C LEU A 130 4.14 -7.74 2.50
N ARG A 131 3.81 -7.93 3.77
CA ARG A 131 3.87 -9.23 4.44
C ARG A 131 2.60 -10.06 4.31
N GLY A 132 1.61 -9.60 3.54
CA GLY A 132 0.38 -10.33 3.26
C GLY A 132 -0.76 -10.09 4.24
N TYR A 133 -0.62 -9.19 5.22
CA TYR A 133 -1.74 -8.81 6.06
C TYR A 133 -2.72 -7.91 5.31
N ARG A 134 -4.00 -8.08 5.55
CA ARG A 134 -5.03 -7.12 5.16
C ARG A 134 -5.03 -5.99 6.19
N VAL A 135 -4.65 -4.80 5.75
CA VAL A 135 -4.48 -3.63 6.62
C VAL A 135 -5.53 -2.59 6.29
N LEU A 136 -6.25 -2.13 7.31
CA LEU A 136 -7.08 -0.93 7.25
C LEU A 136 -6.34 0.19 7.95
N LEU A 137 -6.15 1.31 7.28
CA LEU A 137 -5.62 2.55 7.86
C LEU A 137 -6.79 3.50 8.12
N ILE A 138 -6.88 4.01 9.34
CA ILE A 138 -7.89 4.98 9.73
C ILE A 138 -7.17 6.28 10.11
N ASP A 139 -7.43 7.33 9.35
CA ASP A 139 -6.89 8.67 9.61
C ASP A 139 -7.91 9.46 10.43
N LEU A 140 -7.55 9.77 11.67
CA LEU A 140 -8.38 10.56 12.60
C LEU A 140 -7.87 12.01 12.73
N ASP A 141 -6.90 12.42 11.90
CA ASP A 141 -6.42 13.79 11.86
C ASP A 141 -7.25 14.60 10.85
N SER A 142 -7.86 15.69 11.29
CA SER A 142 -8.60 16.61 10.41
C SER A 142 -7.76 17.19 9.28
N GLN A 143 -6.43 17.14 9.38
CA GLN A 143 -5.51 17.53 8.32
C GLN A 143 -5.35 16.45 7.23
N ALA A 144 -5.92 15.28 7.41
CA ALA A 144 -5.88 14.16 6.46
C ALA A 144 -4.47 13.84 5.93
N SER A 145 -3.44 14.01 6.76
CA SER A 145 -2.05 13.88 6.34
C SER A 145 -1.69 12.46 5.90
N LEU A 146 -2.25 11.43 6.56
CA LEU A 146 -2.06 10.04 6.17
C LEU A 146 -2.81 9.74 4.87
N THR A 147 -4.04 10.23 4.76
CA THR A 147 -4.91 10.07 3.59
C THR A 147 -4.24 10.66 2.33
N ASN A 148 -3.74 11.88 2.44
CA ASN A 148 -2.99 12.55 1.36
C ASN A 148 -1.71 11.81 0.98
N LEU A 149 -1.03 11.17 1.94
CA LEU A 149 0.18 10.40 1.68
C LEU A 149 -0.08 9.19 0.77
N PHE A 150 -1.27 8.61 0.86
CA PHE A 150 -1.72 7.51 -0.01
C PHE A 150 -2.37 7.98 -1.32
N GLY A 151 -2.28 9.27 -1.64
CA GLY A 151 -2.72 9.84 -2.90
C GLY A 151 -4.22 10.16 -2.96
N VAL A 152 -4.91 10.07 -1.83
CA VAL A 152 -6.32 10.45 -1.71
C VAL A 152 -6.39 11.87 -1.17
N THR A 153 -7.09 12.75 -1.87
CA THR A 153 -7.25 14.17 -1.48
C THR A 153 -8.72 14.42 -1.18
N PRO A 154 -9.13 14.43 0.10
CA PRO A 154 -10.53 14.54 0.48
C PRO A 154 -11.25 15.77 -0.09
N GLU A 155 -10.53 16.88 -0.28
CA GLU A 155 -11.08 18.12 -0.83
C GLU A 155 -11.48 17.97 -2.32
N LEU A 156 -10.94 16.98 -3.02
CA LEU A 156 -11.21 16.72 -4.44
C LEU A 156 -12.25 15.61 -4.66
N ASP A 157 -12.53 14.82 -3.64
CA ASP A 157 -13.48 13.71 -3.68
C ASP A 157 -14.59 13.93 -2.63
N PRO A 158 -15.67 14.65 -3.01
CA PRO A 158 -16.77 14.96 -2.09
C PRO A 158 -17.59 13.73 -1.66
N ASP A 159 -17.51 12.63 -2.39
CA ASP A 159 -18.22 11.38 -2.11
C ASP A 159 -17.39 10.40 -1.27
N MET A 160 -16.19 10.81 -0.85
CA MET A 160 -15.32 9.98 -0.04
C MET A 160 -15.94 9.76 1.35
N PRO A 161 -16.09 8.50 1.79
CA PRO A 161 -16.61 8.22 3.12
C PRO A 161 -15.67 8.74 4.20
N THR A 162 -16.25 9.38 5.19
CA THR A 162 -15.54 9.93 6.34
C THR A 162 -15.73 9.06 7.58
N SER A 163 -15.00 9.34 8.65
CA SER A 163 -15.21 8.66 9.93
C SER A 163 -16.60 8.89 10.55
N TYR A 164 -17.39 9.83 10.01
CA TYR A 164 -18.77 10.06 10.41
C TYR A 164 -19.77 9.15 9.67
N ASP A 165 -19.34 8.48 8.62
CA ASP A 165 -20.16 7.58 7.79
C ASP A 165 -20.03 6.11 8.26
N LEU A 166 -19.18 5.85 9.26
CA LEU A 166 -18.96 4.55 9.91
C LEU A 166 -19.85 4.37 11.13
#